data_fc985b99051f3fa9ac4211475e6510c7
#
_entry.id   fc985b99051f3fa9ac4211475e6510c7
#
_cell.length_a   1.000
_cell.length_b   1.000
_cell.length_c   1.000
_cell.angle_alpha   90.00
_cell.angle_beta   90.00
_cell.angle_gamma   90.00
#
_symmetry.space_group_name_H-M   'P 1'
#
loop_
_entity.id
_entity.type
_entity.pdbx_description
1 polymer ?
#
loop_
_entity_poly.entity_id
_entity_poly.type
_entity_poly.pdbx_seq_one_letter_code
_entity_poly.pdbx_strand_id
1 'polypeptide(L)'
;ADILTEKSKEFGHPIYLISDEPYRDIIFEGVDAPYVANYYKNTLTCYSFSKSISLPGERIGYLAVHPDCIEANKIIEICPQISRTIGQNGAASLMQRTVADVCNYTSDLSVYETNKKILFEALKEYGYHCVEPGGTFYMFPRSLEPDSQAFCKKAMEKDLMLVPGDIFGCPGHFRIAYCVPTERVEKALPIFKELAEEYL
;
A
#
# COMPACT_ATOMS: atom_id res chain seq x y z
N ALA A 1 11.99 15.33 7.03
CA ALA A 1 12.45 15.64 8.39
C ALA A 1 12.58 17.15 8.60
N ASP A 2 13.34 17.84 7.75
CA ASP A 2 13.68 19.28 7.94
C ASP A 2 12.44 20.17 7.97
N ILE A 3 11.53 20.01 7.02
CA ILE A 3 10.25 20.74 6.97
C ILE A 3 9.45 20.53 8.26
N LEU A 4 9.31 19.30 8.74
CA LEU A 4 8.55 19.00 9.95
C LEU A 4 9.22 19.61 11.20
N THR A 5 10.57 19.60 11.23
CA THR A 5 11.35 20.20 12.31
C THR A 5 11.22 21.72 12.33
N GLU A 6 11.30 22.36 11.17
CA GLU A 6 11.15 23.81 11.01
C GLU A 6 9.72 24.24 11.41
N LYS A 7 8.71 23.56 10.89
CA LYS A 7 7.30 23.88 11.19
C LYS A 7 6.93 23.60 12.65
N SER A 8 7.54 22.59 13.29
CA SER A 8 7.36 22.39 14.73
C SER A 8 7.86 23.56 15.55
N LYS A 9 8.99 24.18 15.15
CA LYS A 9 9.50 25.40 15.80
C LYS A 9 8.60 26.59 15.54
N GLU A 10 8.15 26.77 14.30
CA GLU A 10 7.27 27.87 13.91
C GLU A 10 5.93 27.85 14.67
N PHE A 11 5.33 26.67 14.81
CA PHE A 11 4.04 26.49 15.49
C PHE A 11 4.17 26.37 17.00
N GLY A 12 5.38 26.21 17.55
CA GLY A 12 5.61 26.08 18.99
C GLY A 12 5.14 24.75 19.61
N HIS A 13 4.88 23.73 18.79
CA HIS A 13 4.52 22.39 19.25
C HIS A 13 5.08 21.31 18.30
N PRO A 14 5.27 20.06 18.81
CA PRO A 14 5.75 18.98 17.97
C PRO A 14 4.72 18.61 16.88
N ILE A 15 5.22 18.31 15.69
CA ILE A 15 4.45 17.68 14.62
C ILE A 15 4.83 16.22 14.62
N TYR A 16 3.83 15.33 14.71
CA TYR A 16 4.05 13.89 14.66
C TYR A 16 3.83 13.37 13.24
N LEU A 17 4.70 12.48 12.80
CA LEU A 17 4.57 11.76 11.54
C LEU A 17 4.01 10.36 11.81
N ILE A 18 2.84 10.04 11.26
CA ILE A 18 2.30 8.69 11.29
C ILE A 18 2.64 8.05 9.94
N SER A 19 3.47 7.00 9.98
CA SER A 19 3.86 6.23 8.81
C SER A 19 3.06 4.93 8.77
N ASP A 20 2.18 4.79 7.79
CA ASP A 20 1.39 3.57 7.57
C ASP A 20 2.13 2.66 6.58
N GLU A 21 2.76 1.59 7.10
CA GLU A 21 3.74 0.78 6.38
C GLU A 21 3.35 -0.71 6.19
N PRO A 22 2.10 -1.07 5.87
CA PRO A 22 1.70 -2.47 5.74
C PRO A 22 2.33 -3.17 4.53
N TYR A 23 2.90 -2.41 3.59
CA TYR A 23 3.53 -2.91 2.36
C TYR A 23 5.06 -2.86 2.39
N ARG A 24 5.69 -2.40 3.47
CA ARG A 24 7.13 -2.17 3.53
C ARG A 24 7.98 -3.37 3.12
N ASP A 25 7.52 -4.58 3.43
CA ASP A 25 8.27 -5.82 3.14
C ASP A 25 7.92 -6.42 1.77
N ILE A 26 7.01 -5.80 1.01
CA ILE A 26 6.66 -6.18 -0.36
C ILE A 26 7.39 -5.24 -1.30
N ILE A 27 8.68 -5.48 -1.49
CA ILE A 27 9.58 -4.73 -2.36
C ILE A 27 10.23 -5.66 -3.37
N PHE A 28 10.50 -5.14 -4.56
CA PHE A 28 11.09 -5.91 -5.65
C PHE A 28 12.60 -5.71 -5.74
N GLU A 29 13.27 -6.59 -6.48
CA GLU A 29 14.72 -6.58 -6.60
C GLU A 29 15.26 -5.20 -7.02
N GLY A 30 16.31 -4.75 -6.34
CA GLY A 30 16.96 -3.45 -6.62
C GLY A 30 16.28 -2.22 -6.02
N VAL A 31 15.19 -2.40 -5.27
CA VAL A 31 14.47 -1.30 -4.61
C VAL A 31 14.81 -1.29 -3.11
N ASP A 32 15.07 -0.10 -2.57
CA ASP A 32 15.22 0.13 -1.13
C ASP A 32 13.97 0.82 -0.57
N ALA A 33 13.44 0.30 0.52
CA ALA A 33 12.33 0.88 1.27
C ALA A 33 12.84 1.36 2.63
N PRO A 34 13.32 2.59 2.74
CA PRO A 34 13.92 3.11 3.97
C PRO A 34 12.89 3.18 5.10
N TYR A 35 13.33 2.82 6.31
CA TYR A 35 12.48 2.95 7.49
C TYR A 35 12.32 4.43 7.87
N VAL A 36 11.12 4.96 7.76
CA VAL A 36 10.82 6.40 7.90
C VAL A 36 11.24 6.96 9.25
N ALA A 37 11.10 6.18 10.33
CA ALA A 37 11.51 6.59 11.66
C ALA A 37 13.00 6.91 11.80
N ASN A 38 13.87 6.40 10.91
CA ASN A 38 15.29 6.74 10.91
C ASN A 38 15.58 8.21 10.51
N TYR A 39 14.62 8.87 9.90
CA TYR A 39 14.78 10.24 9.39
C TYR A 39 14.11 11.30 10.26
N TYR A 40 13.09 10.92 11.04
CA TYR A 40 12.36 11.85 11.88
C TYR A 40 11.95 11.20 13.20
N LYS A 41 12.39 11.76 14.33
CA LYS A 41 12.20 11.17 15.65
C LYS A 41 10.75 11.15 16.14
N ASN A 42 9.95 12.18 15.80
CA ASN A 42 8.54 12.20 16.19
C ASN A 42 7.69 11.33 15.24
N THR A 43 8.13 10.09 15.00
CA THR A 43 7.47 9.14 14.11
C THR A 43 6.79 8.01 14.87
N LEU A 44 5.56 7.74 14.47
CA LEU A 44 4.77 6.58 14.84
C LEU A 44 4.62 5.70 13.61
N THR A 45 5.08 4.46 13.67
CA THR A 45 4.97 3.50 12.57
C THR A 45 3.82 2.55 12.82
N CYS A 46 2.85 2.53 11.91
CA CYS A 46 1.77 1.56 11.87
C CYS A 46 2.14 0.44 10.91
N TYR A 47 2.19 -0.79 11.38
CA TYR A 47 2.48 -1.95 10.58
C TYR A 47 1.39 -3.02 10.72
N SER A 48 1.13 -3.75 9.64
CA SER A 48 0.15 -4.83 9.61
C SER A 48 0.69 -6.06 8.90
N PHE A 49 0.47 -7.23 9.47
CA PHE A 49 0.79 -8.52 8.86
C PHE A 49 -0.24 -8.97 7.80
N SER A 50 -1.21 -8.12 7.51
CA SER A 50 -2.25 -8.38 6.50
C SER A 50 -1.69 -8.60 5.10
N LYS A 51 -0.50 -8.03 4.78
CA LYS A 51 0.06 -8.01 3.44
C LYS A 51 1.31 -8.86 3.32
N SER A 52 2.31 -8.66 4.18
CA SER A 52 3.62 -9.32 4.11
C SER A 52 3.53 -10.84 4.22
N ILE A 53 2.68 -11.36 5.08
CA ILE A 53 2.47 -12.81 5.29
C ILE A 53 1.02 -13.24 5.04
N SER A 54 0.25 -12.44 4.29
CA SER A 54 -1.11 -12.77 3.83
C SER A 54 -2.10 -13.15 4.93
N LEU A 55 -2.09 -12.43 6.06
CA LEU A 55 -2.99 -12.64 7.20
C LEU A 55 -4.02 -11.50 7.40
N PRO A 56 -4.77 -11.05 6.37
CA PRO A 56 -5.68 -9.92 6.53
C PRO A 56 -6.87 -10.25 7.45
N GLY A 57 -7.30 -11.51 7.51
CA GLY A 57 -8.42 -11.97 8.34
C GLY A 57 -8.10 -11.99 9.84
N GLU A 58 -6.83 -12.14 10.20
CA GLU A 58 -6.40 -12.30 11.60
C GLU A 58 -6.32 -10.98 12.38
N ARG A 59 -6.45 -9.85 11.71
CA ARG A 59 -6.52 -8.52 12.29
C ARG A 59 -5.36 -8.23 13.24
N ILE A 60 -4.13 -8.50 12.81
CA ILE A 60 -2.92 -8.35 13.61
C ILE A 60 -1.92 -7.38 12.97
N GLY A 61 -1.36 -6.50 13.80
CA GLY A 61 -0.36 -5.51 13.46
C GLY A 61 0.20 -4.88 14.74
N TYR A 62 1.02 -3.88 14.60
CA TYR A 62 1.57 -3.13 15.73
C TYR A 62 1.70 -1.64 15.42
N LEU A 63 1.74 -0.85 16.47
CA LEU A 63 2.17 0.54 16.47
C LEU A 63 3.53 0.62 17.16
N ALA A 64 4.53 1.12 16.45
CA ALA A 64 5.85 1.42 17.02
C ALA A 64 6.02 2.93 17.16
N VAL A 65 6.53 3.36 18.31
CA VAL A 65 6.86 4.76 18.59
C VAL A 65 8.39 4.87 18.65
N HIS A 66 8.98 5.83 17.92
CA HIS A 66 10.41 6.05 17.99
C HIS A 66 10.83 6.35 19.44
N PRO A 67 11.92 5.75 19.99
CA PRO A 67 12.31 5.91 21.38
C PRO A 67 12.59 7.37 21.79
N ASP A 68 13.11 8.18 20.87
CA ASP A 68 13.38 9.60 21.10
C ASP A 68 12.19 10.51 20.71
N CYS A 69 11.02 9.94 20.42
CA CYS A 69 9.81 10.71 20.13
C CYS A 69 9.40 11.52 21.36
N ILE A 70 8.98 12.77 21.15
CA ILE A 70 8.46 13.61 22.22
C ILE A 70 7.24 12.91 22.84
N GLU A 71 7.23 12.79 24.17
CA GLU A 71 6.20 12.11 24.95
C GLU A 71 5.96 10.62 24.58
N ALA A 72 6.98 9.93 24.03
CA ALA A 72 6.87 8.53 23.59
C ALA A 72 6.17 7.62 24.62
N ASN A 73 6.55 7.71 25.90
CA ASN A 73 5.95 6.90 26.97
C ASN A 73 4.45 7.18 27.15
N LYS A 74 4.03 8.44 27.07
CA LYS A 74 2.60 8.79 27.17
C LYS A 74 1.81 8.26 25.97
N ILE A 75 2.41 8.32 24.78
CA ILE A 75 1.78 7.79 23.56
C ILE A 75 1.59 6.27 23.70
N ILE A 76 2.64 5.55 24.12
CA ILE A 76 2.60 4.11 24.33
C ILE A 76 1.55 3.73 25.41
N GLU A 77 1.41 4.51 26.45
CA GLU A 77 0.44 4.26 27.53
C GLU A 77 -1.01 4.53 27.07
N ILE A 78 -1.22 5.57 26.28
CA ILE A 78 -2.56 6.00 25.83
C ILE A 78 -3.10 5.14 24.67
N CYS A 79 -2.28 4.68 23.75
CA CYS A 79 -2.73 3.92 22.58
C CYS A 79 -3.58 2.68 22.91
N PRO A 80 -3.22 1.83 23.90
CA PRO A 80 -4.06 0.70 24.29
C PRO A 80 -5.41 1.14 24.90
N GLN A 81 -5.46 2.27 25.57
CA GLN A 81 -6.70 2.80 26.17
C GLN A 81 -7.65 3.27 25.07
N ILE A 82 -7.13 4.02 24.09
CA ILE A 82 -7.89 4.46 22.91
C ILE A 82 -8.38 3.24 22.12
N SER A 83 -7.51 2.25 21.89
CA SER A 83 -7.87 1.01 21.20
C SER A 83 -9.08 0.32 21.85
N ARG A 84 -9.09 0.21 23.17
CA ARG A 84 -10.24 -0.35 23.91
C ARG A 84 -11.50 0.50 23.75
N THR A 85 -11.35 1.81 23.80
CA THR A 85 -12.49 2.75 23.69
C THR A 85 -13.20 2.63 22.34
N ILE A 86 -12.45 2.37 21.25
CA ILE A 86 -13.02 2.14 19.92
C ILE A 86 -13.45 0.70 19.68
N GLY A 87 -13.43 -0.15 20.71
CA GLY A 87 -13.90 -1.54 20.66
C GLY A 87 -12.85 -2.57 20.19
N GLN A 88 -11.58 -2.20 20.11
CA GLN A 88 -10.51 -3.08 19.64
C GLN A 88 -9.55 -3.43 20.78
N ASN A 89 -9.71 -4.61 21.39
CA ASN A 89 -8.94 -5.03 22.57
C ASN A 89 -7.56 -5.65 22.23
N GLY A 90 -7.24 -5.81 20.98
CA GLY A 90 -6.00 -6.44 20.50
C GLY A 90 -6.26 -7.71 19.67
N ALA A 91 -5.20 -8.21 19.05
CA ALA A 91 -5.25 -9.43 18.28
C ALA A 91 -5.36 -10.68 19.17
N ALA A 92 -5.92 -11.77 18.63
CA ALA A 92 -6.00 -13.06 19.33
C ALA A 92 -4.62 -13.52 19.81
N SER A 93 -4.52 -14.00 21.05
CA SER A 93 -3.23 -14.40 21.65
C SER A 93 -2.52 -15.53 20.91
N LEU A 94 -3.28 -16.44 20.29
CA LEU A 94 -2.73 -17.48 19.41
C LEU A 94 -2.00 -16.85 18.22
N MET A 95 -2.62 -15.88 17.57
CA MET A 95 -2.04 -15.20 16.42
C MET A 95 -0.82 -14.35 16.79
N GLN A 96 -0.83 -13.70 17.96
CA GLN A 96 0.34 -12.99 18.45
C GLN A 96 1.56 -13.92 18.61
N ARG A 97 1.34 -15.13 19.13
CA ARG A 97 2.40 -16.15 19.27
C ARG A 97 2.87 -16.67 17.92
N THR A 98 1.93 -17.02 17.04
CA THR A 98 2.26 -17.50 15.68
C THR A 98 3.05 -16.45 14.91
N VAL A 99 2.62 -15.18 14.94
CA VAL A 99 3.31 -14.11 14.23
C VAL A 99 4.72 -13.86 14.79
N ALA A 100 4.92 -14.01 16.10
CA ALA A 100 6.25 -13.88 16.70
C ALA A 100 7.29 -14.85 16.09
N ASP A 101 6.85 -16.04 15.68
CA ASP A 101 7.73 -17.04 15.05
C ASP A 101 7.98 -16.78 13.56
N VAL A 102 7.08 -16.02 12.88
CA VAL A 102 7.12 -15.84 11.42
C VAL A 102 7.26 -14.38 10.98
N CYS A 103 7.40 -13.44 11.90
CA CYS A 103 7.43 -12.00 11.59
C CYS A 103 8.61 -11.56 10.70
N ASN A 104 9.64 -12.40 10.55
CA ASN A 104 10.80 -12.15 9.70
C ASN A 104 10.65 -12.76 8.29
N TYR A 105 9.51 -13.37 7.99
CA TYR A 105 9.24 -13.97 6.69
C TYR A 105 8.25 -13.08 5.90
N THR A 106 8.29 -13.24 4.59
CA THR A 106 7.29 -12.73 3.67
C THR A 106 6.66 -13.87 2.88
N SER A 107 5.49 -13.66 2.31
CA SER A 107 4.94 -14.54 1.28
C SER A 107 5.89 -14.55 0.06
N ASP A 108 5.77 -15.58 -0.78
CA ASP A 108 6.52 -15.63 -2.04
C ASP A 108 6.14 -14.44 -2.95
N LEU A 109 7.08 -13.54 -3.16
CA LEU A 109 6.90 -12.33 -3.97
C LEU A 109 7.12 -12.58 -5.46
N SER A 110 7.64 -13.74 -5.87
CA SER A 110 7.99 -14.05 -7.26
C SER A 110 6.77 -13.96 -8.20
N VAL A 111 5.61 -14.38 -7.72
CA VAL A 111 4.34 -14.27 -8.46
C VAL A 111 3.96 -12.80 -8.68
N TYR A 112 4.13 -11.95 -7.66
CA TYR A 112 3.83 -10.52 -7.80
C TYR A 112 4.80 -9.83 -8.75
N GLU A 113 6.06 -10.17 -8.67
CA GLU A 113 7.10 -9.63 -9.56
C GLU A 113 6.86 -10.02 -11.02
N THR A 114 6.52 -11.28 -11.27
CA THR A 114 6.14 -11.79 -12.59
C THR A 114 4.90 -11.06 -13.12
N ASN A 115 3.85 -10.98 -12.31
CA ASN A 115 2.61 -10.31 -12.69
C ASN A 115 2.82 -8.82 -12.96
N LYS A 116 3.62 -8.15 -12.11
CA LYS A 116 4.02 -6.75 -12.31
C LYS A 116 4.67 -6.56 -13.66
N LYS A 117 5.67 -7.38 -13.98
CA LYS A 117 6.44 -7.26 -15.22
C LYS A 117 5.55 -7.45 -16.45
N ILE A 118 4.80 -8.55 -16.51
CA ILE A 118 3.90 -8.85 -17.62
C ILE A 118 2.90 -7.70 -17.83
N LEU A 119 2.25 -7.27 -16.76
CA LEU A 119 1.23 -6.23 -16.82
C LEU A 119 1.81 -4.86 -17.20
N PHE A 120 2.95 -4.48 -16.62
CA PHE A 120 3.58 -3.19 -16.88
C PHE A 120 4.04 -3.07 -18.35
N GLU A 121 4.71 -4.11 -18.87
CA GLU A 121 5.19 -4.13 -20.27
C GLU A 121 4.00 -4.06 -21.24
N ALA A 122 2.96 -4.84 -21.02
CA ALA A 122 1.77 -4.84 -21.86
C ALA A 122 1.02 -3.50 -21.84
N LEU A 123 0.78 -2.95 -20.66
CA LEU A 123 0.10 -1.65 -20.54
C LEU A 123 0.88 -0.54 -21.24
N LYS A 124 2.20 -0.54 -21.12
CA LYS A 124 3.07 0.42 -21.81
C LYS A 124 2.97 0.27 -23.33
N GLU A 125 2.96 -0.96 -23.84
CA GLU A 125 2.77 -1.25 -25.27
C GLU A 125 1.42 -0.77 -25.77
N TYR A 126 0.36 -0.92 -24.98
CA TYR A 126 -1.01 -0.51 -25.32
C TYR A 126 -1.27 0.99 -25.15
N GLY A 127 -0.25 1.78 -24.77
CA GLY A 127 -0.35 3.24 -24.67
C GLY A 127 -0.79 3.78 -23.31
N TYR A 128 -0.91 2.92 -22.30
CA TYR A 128 -1.16 3.39 -20.93
C TYR A 128 0.08 4.02 -20.30
N HIS A 129 -0.13 5.10 -19.58
CA HIS A 129 0.93 5.77 -18.83
C HIS A 129 0.94 5.27 -17.40
N CYS A 130 2.03 4.62 -17.00
CA CYS A 130 2.18 4.07 -15.66
C CYS A 130 3.62 4.25 -15.17
N VAL A 131 3.76 4.59 -13.89
CA VAL A 131 5.05 4.47 -13.18
C VAL A 131 5.27 3.01 -12.84
N GLU A 132 6.47 2.48 -13.10
CA GLU A 132 6.79 1.11 -12.74
C GLU A 132 6.80 0.95 -11.22
N PRO A 133 6.01 0.01 -10.66
CA PRO A 133 6.00 -0.22 -9.22
C PRO A 133 7.32 -0.83 -8.73
N GLY A 134 7.93 -0.21 -7.72
CA GLY A 134 9.09 -0.78 -7.00
C GLY A 134 8.71 -1.77 -5.90
N GLY A 135 7.43 -1.91 -5.60
CA GLY A 135 6.91 -2.78 -4.56
C GLY A 135 5.40 -2.80 -4.55
N THR A 136 4.82 -3.37 -3.50
CA THR A 136 3.39 -3.62 -3.34
C THR A 136 2.84 -4.63 -4.36
N PHE A 137 1.54 -4.74 -4.48
CA PHE A 137 0.85 -5.52 -5.52
C PHE A 137 -0.22 -4.67 -6.21
N TYR A 138 0.04 -3.37 -6.28
CA TYR A 138 -0.80 -2.41 -7.00
C TYR A 138 -0.03 -1.69 -8.08
N MET A 139 -0.71 -1.44 -9.18
CA MET A 139 -0.28 -0.58 -10.27
C MET A 139 -1.29 0.56 -10.40
N PHE A 140 -0.84 1.76 -10.75
CA PHE A 140 -1.67 2.96 -10.75
C PHE A 140 -1.52 3.75 -12.06
N PRO A 141 -2.00 3.20 -13.19
CA PRO A 141 -1.92 3.83 -14.48
C PRO A 141 -2.84 5.05 -14.59
N ARG A 142 -2.50 5.94 -15.53
CA ARG A 142 -3.41 6.98 -15.99
C ARG A 142 -4.50 6.36 -16.87
N SER A 143 -5.75 6.79 -16.67
CA SER A 143 -6.86 6.41 -17.54
C SER A 143 -6.72 7.06 -18.93
N LEU A 144 -7.25 6.40 -19.96
CA LEU A 144 -7.19 6.88 -21.34
C LEU A 144 -8.19 8.00 -21.65
N GLU A 145 -9.07 8.29 -20.69
CA GLU A 145 -9.93 9.47 -20.66
C GLU A 145 -9.83 10.19 -19.30
N PRO A 146 -10.15 11.50 -19.24
CA PRO A 146 -10.02 12.27 -18.00
C PRO A 146 -10.93 11.79 -16.86
N ASP A 147 -12.11 11.24 -17.18
CA ASP A 147 -13.05 10.67 -16.23
C ASP A 147 -12.70 9.22 -15.93
N SER A 148 -11.97 9.02 -14.83
CA SER A 148 -11.55 7.66 -14.42
C SER A 148 -12.71 6.77 -13.99
N GLN A 149 -13.85 7.34 -13.58
CA GLN A 149 -15.04 6.56 -13.23
C GLN A 149 -15.73 6.02 -14.50
N ALA A 150 -15.87 6.88 -15.53
CA ALA A 150 -16.39 6.46 -16.83
C ALA A 150 -15.49 5.39 -17.45
N PHE A 151 -14.16 5.57 -17.41
CA PHE A 151 -13.19 4.59 -17.87
C PHE A 151 -13.35 3.24 -17.15
N CYS A 152 -13.39 3.24 -15.82
CA CYS A 152 -13.54 2.00 -15.04
C CYS A 152 -14.90 1.32 -15.29
N LYS A 153 -15.95 2.10 -15.57
CA LYS A 153 -17.26 1.55 -15.95
C LYS A 153 -17.20 0.80 -17.29
N LYS A 154 -16.55 1.39 -18.30
CA LYS A 154 -16.34 0.71 -19.60
C LYS A 154 -15.51 -0.56 -19.43
N ALA A 155 -14.45 -0.50 -18.62
CA ALA A 155 -13.64 -1.66 -18.29
C ALA A 155 -14.48 -2.79 -17.67
N MET A 156 -15.40 -2.42 -16.76
CA MET A 156 -16.31 -3.40 -16.11
C MET A 156 -17.29 -4.05 -17.09
N GLU A 157 -17.73 -3.35 -18.14
CA GLU A 157 -18.56 -3.92 -19.21
C GLU A 157 -17.81 -5.01 -20.02
N LYS A 158 -16.48 -5.06 -19.92
CA LYS A 158 -15.60 -6.08 -20.49
C LYS A 158 -15.05 -7.08 -19.44
N ASP A 159 -15.71 -7.22 -18.29
CA ASP A 159 -15.30 -8.06 -17.16
C ASP A 159 -13.95 -7.68 -16.52
N LEU A 160 -13.47 -6.46 -16.71
CA LEU A 160 -12.25 -5.95 -16.12
C LEU A 160 -12.54 -5.02 -14.94
N MET A 161 -12.39 -5.52 -13.71
CA MET A 161 -12.65 -4.75 -12.50
C MET A 161 -11.46 -3.89 -12.09
N LEU A 162 -11.59 -2.59 -12.28
CA LEU A 162 -10.61 -1.56 -11.92
C LEU A 162 -11.17 -0.64 -10.85
N VAL A 163 -10.31 0.04 -10.11
CA VAL A 163 -10.73 0.98 -9.07
C VAL A 163 -10.36 2.39 -9.49
N PRO A 164 -11.33 3.31 -9.65
CA PRO A 164 -11.05 4.68 -10.07
C PRO A 164 -10.17 5.41 -9.05
N GLY A 165 -9.25 6.22 -9.54
CA GLY A 165 -8.28 6.98 -8.74
C GLY A 165 -8.91 8.07 -7.88
N ASP A 166 -10.13 8.50 -8.20
CA ASP A 166 -10.87 9.52 -7.47
C ASP A 166 -10.98 9.23 -5.98
N ILE A 167 -11.22 7.97 -5.61
CA ILE A 167 -11.31 7.55 -4.20
C ILE A 167 -9.97 7.65 -3.45
N PHE A 168 -8.87 7.81 -4.18
CA PHE A 168 -7.52 8.04 -3.64
C PHE A 168 -7.07 9.49 -3.80
N GLY A 169 -7.98 10.41 -4.17
CA GLY A 169 -7.66 11.81 -4.43
C GLY A 169 -6.84 12.04 -5.71
N CYS A 170 -6.83 11.08 -6.64
CA CYS A 170 -6.07 11.15 -7.88
C CYS A 170 -6.97 10.88 -9.11
N PRO A 171 -7.83 11.85 -9.49
CA PRO A 171 -8.69 11.71 -10.66
C PRO A 171 -7.86 11.50 -11.94
N GLY A 172 -8.46 10.87 -12.95
CA GLY A 172 -7.78 10.55 -14.21
C GLY A 172 -6.78 9.39 -14.11
N HIS A 173 -6.83 8.61 -13.02
CA HIS A 173 -6.04 7.39 -12.83
C HIS A 173 -6.93 6.24 -12.37
N PHE A 174 -6.42 5.02 -12.41
CA PHE A 174 -7.10 3.86 -11.87
C PHE A 174 -6.11 2.89 -11.22
N ARG A 175 -6.58 2.11 -10.26
CA ARG A 175 -5.77 1.11 -9.57
C ARG A 175 -6.06 -0.29 -10.09
N ILE A 176 -5.00 -1.04 -10.35
CA ILE A 176 -5.02 -2.47 -10.63
C ILE A 176 -4.39 -3.19 -9.44
N ALA A 177 -5.03 -4.25 -8.94
CA ALA A 177 -4.44 -5.19 -8.02
C ALA A 177 -3.98 -6.43 -8.80
N TYR A 178 -2.68 -6.76 -8.73
CA TYR A 178 -2.12 -7.91 -9.43
C TYR A 178 -1.71 -9.07 -8.50
N CYS A 179 -2.24 -9.08 -7.27
CA CYS A 179 -2.11 -10.21 -6.33
C CYS A 179 -3.10 -11.34 -6.66
N VAL A 180 -3.01 -11.82 -7.87
CA VAL A 180 -3.87 -12.88 -8.45
C VAL A 180 -2.99 -13.92 -9.14
N PRO A 181 -3.51 -15.13 -9.45
CA PRO A 181 -2.78 -16.08 -10.29
C PRO A 181 -2.38 -15.46 -11.63
N THR A 182 -1.18 -15.79 -12.13
CA THR A 182 -0.61 -15.22 -13.36
C THR A 182 -1.52 -15.39 -14.56
N GLU A 183 -2.22 -16.52 -14.67
CA GLU A 183 -3.17 -16.80 -15.74
C GLU A 183 -4.34 -15.79 -15.81
N ARG A 184 -4.68 -15.18 -14.66
CA ARG A 184 -5.70 -14.10 -14.64
C ARG A 184 -5.15 -12.80 -15.20
N VAL A 185 -3.87 -12.50 -14.92
CA VAL A 185 -3.20 -11.35 -15.53
C VAL A 185 -3.14 -11.54 -17.04
N GLU A 186 -2.66 -12.68 -17.50
CA GLU A 186 -2.57 -13.00 -18.94
C GLU A 186 -3.91 -12.89 -19.67
N LYS A 187 -4.99 -13.37 -19.05
CA LYS A 187 -6.36 -13.25 -19.59
C LYS A 187 -6.87 -11.80 -19.64
N ALA A 188 -6.37 -10.92 -18.77
CA ALA A 188 -6.75 -9.52 -18.76
C ALA A 188 -6.04 -8.70 -19.85
N LEU A 189 -4.86 -9.12 -20.33
CA LEU A 189 -4.09 -8.34 -21.28
C LEU A 189 -4.83 -8.03 -22.60
N PRO A 190 -5.47 -9.01 -23.28
CA PRO A 190 -6.24 -8.71 -24.49
C PRO A 190 -7.40 -7.75 -24.23
N ILE A 191 -7.99 -7.77 -23.04
CA ILE A 191 -9.07 -6.86 -22.67
C ILE A 191 -8.54 -5.43 -22.50
N PHE A 192 -7.38 -5.25 -21.86
CA PHE A 192 -6.71 -3.96 -21.78
C PHE A 192 -6.36 -3.41 -23.16
N LYS A 193 -5.92 -4.27 -24.08
CA LYS A 193 -5.62 -3.88 -25.46
C LYS A 193 -6.88 -3.42 -26.19
N GLU A 194 -7.94 -4.22 -26.15
CA GLU A 194 -9.23 -3.88 -26.79
C GLU A 194 -9.80 -2.57 -26.20
N LEU A 195 -9.71 -2.38 -24.89
CA LEU A 195 -10.14 -1.14 -24.25
C LEU A 195 -9.31 0.06 -24.72
N ALA A 196 -8.00 -0.11 -24.93
CA ALA A 196 -7.13 0.96 -25.43
C ALA A 196 -7.47 1.34 -26.87
N GLU A 197 -7.79 0.37 -27.72
CA GLU A 197 -8.17 0.60 -29.12
C GLU A 197 -9.45 1.45 -29.28
N GLU A 198 -10.28 1.56 -28.26
CA GLU A 198 -11.45 2.46 -28.26
C GLU A 198 -11.09 3.94 -28.09
N TYR A 199 -9.85 4.26 -27.68
CA TYR A 199 -9.38 5.62 -27.42
C TYR A 199 -8.28 6.09 -28.39
N LEU A 200 -7.81 5.22 -29.30
CA LEU A 200 -6.83 5.51 -30.33
C LEU A 200 -7.51 5.87 -31.66
#